data_d9a364af3324f6a4a921d0ee576fb5c2
#
_entry.id   d9a364af3324f6a4a921d0ee576fb5c2
#
_cell.length_a   1.000
_cell.length_b   1.000
_cell.length_c   1.000
_cell.angle_alpha   90.00
_cell.angle_beta   90.00
_cell.angle_gamma   90.00
#
_symmetry.space_group_name_H-M   'P 1'
#
loop_
_entity.id
_entity.type
_entity.pdbx_description
1 polymer ?
#
loop_
_entity_poly.entity_id
_entity_poly.type
_entity_poly.pdbx_seq_one_letter_code
_entity_poly.pdbx_strand_id
1 'polypeptide(L)'
;MEFAVGAIGRVLGRQYEEIDSFPRRVRLPDEPLMLADRILEIEAEPLSMSNGRVITEHDIHPGSWYLDGGRIPTCIAVEAGQADLFLSGYLGIDLETKGLAIYRLLDAQVTFHQSLPEAGNIIRYDIRIDRF
;
A
#
# COMPACT_ATOMS: atom_id res chain seq x y z
N MET A 1 0.48 4.07 -9.56
CA MET A 1 1.37 3.37 -10.51
C MET A 1 2.85 3.78 -10.39
N GLU A 2 3.23 5.06 -10.44
CA GLU A 2 4.65 5.45 -10.32
C GLU A 2 5.33 5.00 -9.03
N PHE A 3 4.62 4.93 -7.90
CA PHE A 3 5.19 4.39 -6.65
C PHE A 3 5.57 2.91 -6.77
N ALA A 4 4.85 2.13 -7.56
CA ALA A 4 5.16 0.71 -7.77
C ALA A 4 6.41 0.52 -8.64
N VAL A 5 6.52 1.23 -9.76
CA VAL A 5 7.52 0.97 -10.80
C VAL A 5 8.48 2.14 -11.08
N GLY A 6 8.09 3.37 -10.72
CA GLY A 6 8.85 4.58 -11.02
C GLY A 6 9.92 4.92 -9.99
N ALA A 7 10.59 6.05 -10.19
CA ALA A 7 11.54 6.64 -9.26
C ALA A 7 10.79 7.29 -8.08
N ILE A 8 11.16 6.94 -6.85
CA ILE A 8 10.47 7.43 -5.65
C ILE A 8 10.66 8.92 -5.43
N GLY A 9 11.83 9.46 -5.75
CA GLY A 9 12.12 10.89 -5.69
C GLY A 9 11.21 11.72 -6.58
N ARG A 10 10.72 11.17 -7.70
CA ARG A 10 9.70 11.81 -8.55
C ARG A 10 8.34 11.88 -7.89
N VAL A 11 7.98 10.85 -7.13
CA VAL A 11 6.66 10.71 -6.51
C VAL A 11 6.58 11.48 -5.21
N LEU A 12 7.58 11.32 -4.35
CA LEU A 12 7.57 11.84 -2.97
C LEU A 12 8.47 13.07 -2.77
N GLY A 13 9.28 13.43 -3.77
CA GLY A 13 10.13 14.61 -3.72
C GLY A 13 11.61 14.31 -3.51
N ARG A 14 12.45 15.35 -3.65
CA ARG A 14 13.92 15.23 -3.66
C ARG A 14 14.52 14.55 -2.45
N GLN A 15 13.91 14.69 -1.30
CA GLN A 15 14.38 14.06 -0.06
C GLN A 15 14.38 12.53 -0.11
N TYR A 16 13.73 11.94 -1.11
CA TYR A 16 13.69 10.50 -1.35
C TYR A 16 14.60 10.03 -2.51
N GLU A 17 15.29 10.93 -3.21
CA GLU A 17 16.08 10.59 -4.41
C GLU A 17 17.19 9.56 -4.11
N GLU A 18 17.79 9.59 -2.93
CA GLU A 18 18.83 8.63 -2.54
C GLU A 18 18.30 7.19 -2.60
N ILE A 19 17.03 6.98 -2.27
CA ILE A 19 16.38 5.66 -2.27
C ILE A 19 16.35 5.04 -3.67
N ASP A 20 16.31 5.85 -4.71
CA ASP A 20 16.31 5.36 -6.09
C ASP A 20 17.64 4.71 -6.50
N SER A 21 18.72 4.98 -5.76
CA SER A 21 20.03 4.36 -5.94
C SER A 21 20.16 2.99 -5.27
N PHE A 22 19.27 2.64 -4.36
CA PHE A 22 19.32 1.39 -3.61
C PHE A 22 18.95 0.19 -4.48
N PRO A 23 19.54 -0.99 -4.23
CA PRO A 23 19.24 -2.20 -5.01
C PRO A 23 17.79 -2.65 -4.88
N ARG A 24 17.15 -2.30 -3.76
CA ARG A 24 15.74 -2.58 -3.49
C ARG A 24 15.14 -1.41 -2.72
N ARG A 25 13.84 -1.24 -2.84
CA ARG A 25 13.04 -0.36 -2.01
C ARG A 25 11.64 -0.96 -1.78
N VAL A 26 10.94 -0.48 -0.78
CA VAL A 26 9.54 -0.84 -0.59
C VAL A 26 8.71 -0.33 -1.79
N ARG A 27 7.80 -1.18 -2.27
CA ARG A 27 6.94 -0.90 -3.42
C ARG A 27 5.54 -1.42 -3.17
N LEU A 28 4.55 -0.75 -3.74
CA LEU A 28 3.27 -1.40 -3.98
C LEU A 28 3.44 -2.42 -5.12
N PRO A 29 2.67 -3.51 -5.11
CA PRO A 29 2.63 -4.42 -6.25
C PRO A 29 2.24 -3.67 -7.53
N ASP A 30 2.78 -4.11 -8.66
CA ASP A 30 2.34 -3.66 -9.98
C ASP A 30 1.16 -4.51 -10.47
N GLU A 31 0.60 -4.16 -11.62
CA GLU A 31 -0.50 -4.94 -12.21
C GLU A 31 -0.15 -6.45 -12.33
N PRO A 32 -1.09 -7.36 -12.07
CA PRO A 32 -2.52 -7.11 -11.80
C PRO A 32 -2.88 -6.90 -10.32
N LEU A 33 -1.91 -6.75 -9.41
CA LEU A 33 -2.10 -6.58 -7.98
C LEU A 33 -2.02 -5.12 -7.51
N MET A 34 -2.04 -4.15 -8.42
CA MET A 34 -2.15 -2.74 -8.08
C MET A 34 -3.58 -2.43 -7.64
N LEU A 35 -3.83 -2.58 -6.34
CA LEU A 35 -5.15 -2.50 -5.71
C LEU A 35 -5.34 -1.23 -4.87
N ALA A 36 -4.49 -0.23 -5.03
CA ALA A 36 -4.64 1.09 -4.43
C ALA A 36 -4.81 2.12 -5.56
N ASP A 37 -6.06 2.42 -5.90
CA ASP A 37 -6.37 3.32 -7.02
C ASP A 37 -6.14 4.78 -6.66
N ARG A 38 -6.36 5.14 -5.39
CA ARG A 38 -6.21 6.52 -4.90
C ARG A 38 -5.69 6.55 -3.48
N ILE A 39 -4.86 7.56 -3.20
CA ILE A 39 -4.51 7.99 -1.86
C ILE A 39 -5.31 9.26 -1.59
N LEU A 40 -6.15 9.24 -0.56
CA LEU A 40 -7.01 10.37 -0.19
C LEU A 40 -6.36 11.27 0.85
N GLU A 41 -5.62 10.68 1.78
CA GLU A 41 -5.07 11.40 2.92
C GLU A 41 -3.80 10.72 3.42
N ILE A 42 -2.83 11.51 3.85
CA ILE A 42 -1.62 11.06 4.52
C ILE A 42 -1.45 11.92 5.77
N GLU A 43 -1.50 11.30 6.94
CA GLU A 43 -1.20 11.90 8.24
C GLU A 43 0.10 11.27 8.76
N ALA A 44 1.23 11.74 8.28
CA ALA A 44 2.54 11.24 8.66
C ALA A 44 3.60 12.31 8.41
N GLU A 45 4.63 12.34 9.24
CA GLU A 45 5.81 13.18 9.01
C GLU A 45 6.78 12.43 8.08
N PRO A 46 7.14 13.01 6.91
CA PRO A 46 8.06 12.37 5.97
C PRO A 46 9.37 11.98 6.63
N LEU A 47 9.90 10.79 6.34
CA LEU A 47 11.19 10.29 6.79
C LEU A 47 11.37 10.23 8.31
N SER A 48 10.29 10.27 9.08
CA SER A 48 10.34 10.34 10.55
C SER A 48 10.59 9.00 11.24
N MET A 49 10.38 7.89 10.54
CA MET A 49 10.39 6.53 11.13
C MET A 49 9.50 6.40 12.38
N SER A 50 8.43 7.18 12.41
CA SER A 50 7.47 7.20 13.51
C SER A 50 6.14 6.53 13.11
N ASN A 51 5.07 6.85 13.81
CA ASN A 51 3.73 6.42 13.42
C ASN A 51 3.20 7.21 12.23
N GLY A 52 2.17 6.70 11.60
CA GLY A 52 1.49 7.38 10.52
C GLY A 52 0.18 6.72 10.13
N ARG A 53 -0.58 7.43 9.31
CA ARG A 53 -1.87 7.00 8.77
C ARG A 53 -1.96 7.34 7.30
N VAL A 54 -2.54 6.46 6.51
CA VAL A 54 -2.90 6.72 5.12
C VAL A 54 -4.31 6.22 4.85
N ILE A 55 -5.08 6.97 4.08
CA ILE A 55 -6.37 6.53 3.59
C ILE A 55 -6.26 6.29 2.10
N THR A 56 -6.61 5.08 1.68
CA THR A 56 -6.62 4.68 0.27
C THR A 56 -8.00 4.16 -0.15
N GLU A 57 -8.23 4.10 -1.45
CA GLU A 57 -9.41 3.49 -2.04
C GLU A 57 -9.04 2.54 -3.16
N HIS A 58 -9.85 1.50 -3.28
CA HIS A 58 -9.83 0.55 -4.39
C HIS A 58 -11.22 0.43 -5.01
N ASP A 59 -11.28 0.55 -6.33
CA ASP A 59 -12.51 0.42 -7.13
C ASP A 59 -12.70 -1.03 -7.55
N ILE A 60 -13.79 -1.66 -7.10
CA ILE A 60 -14.12 -3.03 -7.47
C ILE A 60 -14.89 -2.97 -8.79
N HIS A 61 -14.19 -3.10 -9.91
CA HIS A 61 -14.81 -3.03 -11.22
C HIS A 61 -15.56 -4.31 -11.59
N PRO A 62 -16.75 -4.20 -12.24
CA PRO A 62 -17.38 -5.35 -12.88
C PRO A 62 -16.43 -6.00 -13.90
N GLY A 63 -16.30 -7.33 -13.84
CA GLY A 63 -15.36 -8.06 -14.70
C GLY A 63 -13.91 -8.11 -14.22
N SER A 64 -13.60 -7.58 -13.04
CA SER A 64 -12.27 -7.76 -12.45
C SER A 64 -11.93 -9.24 -12.32
N TRP A 65 -10.66 -9.58 -12.63
CA TRP A 65 -10.18 -10.97 -12.70
C TRP A 65 -10.30 -11.75 -11.38
N TYR A 66 -10.29 -11.03 -10.26
CA TYR A 66 -10.30 -11.63 -8.91
C TYR A 66 -11.71 -11.89 -8.35
N LEU A 67 -12.77 -11.46 -9.00
CA LEU A 67 -14.13 -11.57 -8.45
C LEU A 67 -14.54 -13.03 -8.25
N ASP A 68 -15.10 -13.31 -7.08
CA ASP A 68 -15.70 -14.58 -6.73
C ASP A 68 -17.19 -14.35 -6.41
N GLY A 69 -18.07 -14.93 -7.23
CA GLY A 69 -19.51 -14.70 -7.11
C GLY A 69 -19.92 -13.22 -7.17
N GLY A 70 -19.17 -12.40 -7.93
CA GLY A 70 -19.42 -10.97 -8.06
C GLY A 70 -18.90 -10.10 -6.91
N ARG A 71 -18.18 -10.69 -5.95
CA ARG A 71 -17.61 -10.01 -4.78
C ARG A 71 -16.09 -10.06 -4.80
N ILE A 72 -15.46 -9.09 -4.13
CA ILE A 72 -14.02 -9.15 -3.85
C ILE A 72 -13.75 -10.29 -2.84
N PRO A 73 -12.82 -11.23 -3.11
CA PRO A 73 -12.49 -12.27 -2.15
C PRO A 73 -11.59 -11.70 -1.02
N THR A 74 -11.58 -12.39 0.12
CA THR A 74 -10.83 -11.97 1.31
C THR A 74 -9.36 -11.71 1.02
N CYS A 75 -8.70 -12.59 0.27
CA CYS A 75 -7.27 -12.44 -0.02
C CYS A 75 -6.97 -11.14 -0.80
N ILE A 76 -7.81 -10.77 -1.75
CA ILE A 76 -7.67 -9.52 -2.51
C ILE A 76 -8.00 -8.31 -1.64
N ALA A 77 -9.04 -8.40 -0.80
CA ALA A 77 -9.35 -7.32 0.14
C ALA A 77 -8.20 -7.07 1.14
N VAL A 78 -7.55 -8.12 1.62
CA VAL A 78 -6.36 -8.00 2.47
C VAL A 78 -5.19 -7.42 1.70
N GLU A 79 -4.93 -7.90 0.48
CA GLU A 79 -3.84 -7.40 -0.38
C GLU A 79 -4.01 -5.91 -0.71
N ALA A 80 -5.23 -5.46 -1.01
CA ALA A 80 -5.50 -4.05 -1.24
C ALA A 80 -5.26 -3.18 0.02
N GLY A 81 -5.39 -3.75 1.20
CA GLY A 81 -5.06 -3.11 2.48
C GLY A 81 -3.55 -3.01 2.75
N GLN A 82 -2.70 -3.68 1.98
CA GLN A 82 -1.23 -3.60 2.14
C GLN A 82 -0.61 -2.31 1.55
N ALA A 83 -1.39 -1.27 1.35
CA ALA A 83 -0.87 0.08 1.07
C ALA A 83 -0.10 0.68 2.27
N ASP A 84 0.01 -0.04 3.40
CA ASP A 84 0.99 0.20 4.46
C ASP A 84 2.44 0.20 3.92
N LEU A 85 2.72 -0.51 2.83
CA LEU A 85 3.99 -0.45 2.13
C LEU A 85 4.28 0.96 1.59
N PHE A 86 3.28 1.65 1.06
CA PHE A 86 3.42 3.05 0.67
C PHE A 86 3.76 3.92 1.88
N LEU A 87 3.01 3.75 2.97
CA LEU A 87 3.21 4.53 4.20
C LEU A 87 4.59 4.25 4.80
N SER A 88 5.04 3.00 4.80
CA SER A 88 6.39 2.63 5.25
C SER A 88 7.48 3.31 4.44
N GLY A 89 7.34 3.36 3.12
CA GLY A 89 8.25 4.08 2.22
C GLY A 89 8.25 5.60 2.49
N TYR A 90 7.07 6.16 2.68
CA TYR A 90 6.91 7.58 3.02
C TYR A 90 7.57 7.94 4.35
N LEU A 91 7.46 7.06 5.34
CA LEU A 91 8.10 7.22 6.66
C LEU A 91 9.62 6.98 6.65
N GLY A 92 10.19 6.47 5.55
CA GLY A 92 11.64 6.42 5.33
C GLY A 92 12.32 5.09 5.65
N ILE A 93 11.59 3.98 5.74
CA ILE A 93 12.17 2.67 6.06
C ILE A 93 13.33 2.28 5.13
N ASP A 94 13.29 2.68 3.87
CA ASP A 94 14.33 2.36 2.91
C ASP A 94 15.66 3.05 3.19
N LEU A 95 15.65 4.25 3.81
CA LEU A 95 16.87 4.93 4.26
C LEU A 95 17.53 4.18 5.41
N GLU A 96 16.76 3.60 6.32
CA GLU A 96 17.26 2.78 7.41
C GLU A 96 17.85 1.45 6.90
N THR A 97 17.14 0.79 6.01
CA THR A 97 17.52 -0.53 5.50
C THR A 97 18.52 -0.48 4.35
N LYS A 98 18.67 0.66 3.69
CA LYS A 98 19.57 0.90 2.53
C LYS A 98 19.38 -0.14 1.41
N GLY A 99 18.16 -0.57 1.21
CA GLY A 99 17.82 -1.58 0.21
C GLY A 99 18.28 -2.99 0.53
N LEU A 100 18.63 -3.30 1.78
CA LEU A 100 19.07 -4.62 2.21
C LEU A 100 17.95 -5.46 2.82
N ALA A 101 16.81 -4.85 3.13
CA ALA A 101 15.66 -5.56 3.71
C ALA A 101 14.78 -6.22 2.65
N ILE A 102 14.07 -7.25 3.09
CA ILE A 102 12.97 -7.90 2.36
C ILE A 102 11.73 -7.82 3.24
N TYR A 103 10.64 -7.35 2.66
CA TYR A 103 9.37 -7.17 3.36
C TYR A 103 8.53 -8.45 3.25
N ARG A 104 7.98 -8.88 4.37
CA ARG A 104 7.10 -10.06 4.44
C ARG A 104 6.02 -9.83 5.47
N LEU A 105 4.78 -10.16 5.10
CA LEU A 105 3.71 -10.30 6.07
C LEU A 105 3.96 -11.58 6.88
N LEU A 106 4.12 -11.44 8.20
CA LEU A 106 4.41 -12.56 9.08
C LEU A 106 3.15 -13.14 9.72
N ASP A 107 2.19 -12.27 10.02
CA ASP A 107 0.93 -12.64 10.68
C ASP A 107 -0.14 -11.60 10.35
N ALA A 108 -1.40 -12.03 10.37
CA ALA A 108 -2.54 -11.15 10.16
C ALA A 108 -3.74 -11.66 10.94
N GLN A 109 -4.49 -10.73 11.53
CA GLN A 109 -5.79 -11.00 12.13
C GLN A 109 -6.86 -10.26 11.35
N VAL A 110 -7.88 -10.98 10.88
CA VAL A 110 -8.99 -10.42 10.12
C VAL A 110 -10.29 -10.64 10.86
N THR A 111 -11.06 -9.57 11.05
CA THR A 111 -12.39 -9.62 11.65
C THR A 111 -13.40 -9.04 10.66
N PHE A 112 -14.43 -9.81 10.36
CA PHE A 112 -15.51 -9.38 9.46
C PHE A 112 -16.70 -8.86 10.26
N HIS A 113 -17.11 -7.63 9.97
CA HIS A 113 -18.31 -7.02 10.53
C HIS A 113 -19.51 -7.09 9.57
N GLN A 114 -19.23 -7.33 8.30
CA GLN A 114 -20.23 -7.49 7.23
C GLN A 114 -19.62 -8.27 6.05
N SER A 115 -20.43 -8.63 5.10
CA SER A 115 -19.98 -9.27 3.86
C SER A 115 -19.08 -8.34 3.08
N LEU A 116 -18.07 -8.91 2.39
CA LEU A 116 -17.22 -8.15 1.49
C LEU A 116 -18.03 -7.53 0.34
N PRO A 117 -17.63 -6.35 -0.15
CA PRO A 117 -18.41 -5.62 -1.14
C PRO A 117 -18.43 -6.30 -2.51
N GLU A 118 -19.50 -6.02 -3.25
CA GLU A 118 -19.73 -6.46 -4.62
C GLU A 118 -19.04 -5.53 -5.63
N ALA A 119 -18.86 -6.03 -6.84
CA ALA A 119 -18.45 -5.22 -7.98
C ALA A 119 -19.35 -3.98 -8.15
N GLY A 120 -18.74 -2.88 -8.55
CA GLY A 120 -19.39 -1.57 -8.64
C GLY A 120 -19.27 -0.72 -7.37
N ASN A 121 -18.76 -1.29 -6.28
CA ASN A 121 -18.49 -0.57 -5.04
C ASN A 121 -17.03 -0.13 -4.94
N ILE A 122 -16.79 0.80 -4.01
CA ILE A 122 -15.46 1.27 -3.62
C ILE A 122 -15.19 0.75 -2.21
N ILE A 123 -14.01 0.19 -2.00
CA ILE A 123 -13.54 -0.15 -0.65
C ILE A 123 -12.53 0.90 -0.21
N ARG A 124 -12.73 1.44 1.00
CA ARG A 124 -11.83 2.42 1.62
C ARG A 124 -11.05 1.76 2.73
N TYR A 125 -9.76 2.01 2.74
CA TYR A 125 -8.82 1.54 3.74
C TYR A 125 -8.33 2.71 4.59
N ASP A 126 -8.43 2.58 5.90
CA ASP A 126 -7.79 3.45 6.90
C ASP A 126 -6.64 2.64 7.50
N ILE A 127 -5.44 2.95 7.08
CA ILE A 127 -4.23 2.16 7.35
C ILE A 127 -3.33 2.93 8.30
N ARG A 128 -2.91 2.29 9.37
CA ARG A 128 -2.06 2.91 10.39
C ARG A 128 -0.82 2.06 10.66
N ILE A 129 0.30 2.74 10.81
CA ILE A 129 1.52 2.18 11.36
C ILE A 129 1.72 2.82 12.73
N ASP A 130 1.72 2.00 13.77
CA ASP A 130 1.86 2.49 15.14
C ASP A 130 3.34 2.68 15.51
N ARG A 131 4.21 1.82 14.99
CA ARG A 131 5.66 1.85 15.21
C ARG A 131 6.40 0.92 14.24
N PHE A 132 7.65 1.20 14.07
CA PHE A 132 8.61 0.29 13.48
C PHE A 132 9.39 -0.48 14.56
#